data_e993db09a235fd9654fb210e5fa67bd0
#
_entry.id   e993db09a235fd9654fb210e5fa67bd0
#
_cell.length_a   1.000
_cell.length_b   1.000
_cell.length_c   1.000
_cell.angle_alpha   90.00
_cell.angle_beta   90.00
_cell.angle_gamma   90.00
#
_symmetry.space_group_name_H-M   'P 1'
#
loop_
_entity.id
_entity.type
_entity.pdbx_description
1 polymer ?
#
loop_
_entity_poly.entity_id
_entity_poly.type
_entity_poly.pdbx_seq_one_letter_code
_entity_poly.pdbx_strand_id
1 'polypeptide(L)'
;MNKLFIALPVLAGAALPAGAVDRMTHNPDATNEQIIMHAWSWNFPAIAKNMKQIADAGFTMVQTSPVQNCYKPEGSVTKKLFDPSHKEGNWYYYYQPTDWKIGNEIVGSPDQMKEMMDSAAKYNVKVIVDVLPNHTAFDIDAVSDEMYAAAGGREKLFHSDGLTPITDYNDRAQCTLESLTGLPDVNTENPDFQRYYMLFVNQLLDMGVRGFRYDTAKHIGVHSDPVDTAAGVKENDFWDVATGRKAVKGVRLSVPYDSLWVYGEVLQDRNVPELEYASYMGQTASGYGHVLREALEKGSAKGLDLAGWHHQAAPEYLTTWVESHDTYCNAHESAALTDEQIRTGWVFLTARQNGVPLFFSRPNGSTRDNYWGDNLSGARGNDEFFHQEVVAANKFRKAMAGEKEDMRVSDNGSVLLVNRGRKGAALVNISDHANFIDLPTGLPNGTYRDAVYGKEFKVRKGRLTGALAPHRTYILTK
;
A
#
# COMPACT_ATOMS: atom_id res chain seq x y z
N MET A 1 -34.51 -17.36 -26.88
CA MET A 1 -33.88 -16.11 -26.46
C MET A 1 -32.37 -16.32 -26.49
N ASN A 2 -31.75 -15.88 -27.58
CA ASN A 2 -30.33 -16.06 -27.81
C ASN A 2 -29.53 -15.04 -27.01
N LYS A 3 -28.68 -15.49 -26.10
CA LYS A 3 -27.68 -14.63 -25.45
C LYS A 3 -26.48 -14.50 -26.39
N LEU A 4 -26.32 -13.30 -26.91
CA LEU A 4 -25.19 -12.90 -27.73
C LEU A 4 -23.98 -12.70 -26.81
N PHE A 5 -22.98 -13.57 -26.90
CA PHE A 5 -21.67 -13.34 -26.30
C PHE A 5 -20.91 -12.36 -27.21
N ILE A 6 -20.72 -11.14 -26.75
CA ILE A 6 -19.81 -10.18 -27.38
C ILE A 6 -18.42 -10.47 -26.84
N ALA A 7 -17.61 -11.10 -27.66
CA ALA A 7 -16.15 -11.21 -27.42
C ALA A 7 -15.54 -9.81 -27.62
N LEU A 8 -14.99 -9.24 -26.57
CA LEU A 8 -14.17 -8.03 -26.66
C LEU A 8 -12.85 -8.40 -27.38
N PRO A 9 -12.39 -7.59 -28.35
CA PRO A 9 -11.09 -7.83 -28.96
C PRO A 9 -9.99 -7.53 -27.94
N VAL A 10 -9.07 -8.48 -27.77
CA VAL A 10 -7.78 -8.24 -27.13
C VAL A 10 -7.05 -7.18 -27.97
N LEU A 11 -7.01 -5.96 -27.51
CA LEU A 11 -6.15 -4.93 -28.06
C LEU A 11 -4.71 -5.37 -27.83
N ALA A 12 -4.02 -5.68 -28.93
CA ALA A 12 -2.58 -5.89 -28.94
C ALA A 12 -1.93 -4.65 -28.32
N GLY A 13 -1.25 -4.84 -27.20
CA GLY A 13 -0.56 -3.78 -26.51
C GLY A 13 0.39 -3.06 -27.46
N ALA A 14 0.21 -1.76 -27.62
CA ALA A 14 1.21 -0.92 -28.25
C ALA A 14 2.47 -1.02 -27.40
N ALA A 15 3.53 -1.59 -27.95
CA ALA A 15 4.84 -1.57 -27.32
C ALA A 15 5.22 -0.10 -27.11
N LEU A 16 5.35 0.31 -25.86
CA LEU A 16 5.91 1.62 -25.50
C LEU A 16 7.31 1.73 -26.16
N PRO A 17 7.69 2.91 -26.67
CA PRO A 17 9.04 3.11 -27.16
C PRO A 17 10.05 2.75 -26.06
N ALA A 18 11.11 2.01 -26.42
CA ALA A 18 12.13 1.49 -25.50
C ALA A 18 12.71 2.52 -24.51
N GLY A 19 12.62 3.83 -24.80
CA GLY A 19 13.02 4.91 -23.92
C GLY A 19 12.05 5.25 -22.78
N ALA A 20 10.86 4.64 -22.70
CA ALA A 20 9.91 4.86 -21.59
C ALA A 20 10.14 3.88 -20.44
N VAL A 21 10.67 2.68 -20.73
CA VAL A 21 10.95 1.64 -19.72
C VAL A 21 12.18 1.99 -18.88
N ASP A 22 13.18 2.69 -19.46
CA ASP A 22 14.39 3.13 -18.76
C ASP A 22 14.15 4.28 -17.74
N ARG A 23 12.91 4.76 -17.61
CA ARG A 23 12.55 5.88 -16.73
C ARG A 23 11.81 5.47 -15.46
N MET A 24 11.59 4.20 -15.22
CA MET A 24 11.06 3.74 -13.93
C MET A 24 12.13 3.94 -12.86
N THR A 25 11.82 4.83 -11.91
CA THR A 25 12.79 5.38 -10.95
C THR A 25 12.98 4.52 -9.71
N HIS A 26 12.36 3.34 -9.63
CA HIS A 26 12.55 2.42 -8.52
C HIS A 26 13.72 1.50 -8.79
N ASN A 27 14.42 1.12 -7.72
CA ASN A 27 15.43 0.07 -7.77
C ASN A 27 14.75 -1.31 -7.80
N PRO A 28 14.60 -1.96 -8.94
CA PRO A 28 13.90 -3.25 -9.05
C PRO A 28 14.60 -4.37 -8.30
N ASP A 29 15.92 -4.29 -8.08
CA ASP A 29 16.68 -5.31 -7.36
C ASP A 29 16.31 -5.37 -5.87
N ALA A 30 15.78 -4.28 -5.32
CA ALA A 30 15.36 -4.22 -3.94
C ALA A 30 13.98 -4.85 -3.68
N THR A 31 13.14 -5.04 -4.69
CA THR A 31 11.73 -5.43 -4.50
C THR A 31 11.55 -6.86 -4.01
N ASN A 32 12.44 -7.77 -4.39
CA ASN A 32 12.36 -9.19 -4.03
C ASN A 32 12.52 -9.47 -2.52
N GLU A 33 13.09 -8.54 -1.77
CA GLU A 33 13.29 -8.66 -0.32
C GLU A 33 12.40 -7.73 0.49
N GLN A 34 11.75 -6.74 -0.15
CA GLN A 34 11.00 -5.73 0.57
C GLN A 34 9.66 -6.27 1.07
N ILE A 35 9.36 -5.93 2.33
CA ILE A 35 8.13 -6.31 3.04
C ILE A 35 7.73 -5.13 3.92
N ILE A 36 6.53 -4.61 3.71
CA ILE A 36 6.03 -3.44 4.42
C ILE A 36 5.09 -3.87 5.54
N MET A 37 5.28 -3.33 6.73
CA MET A 37 4.27 -3.32 7.78
C MET A 37 3.59 -1.96 7.79
N HIS A 38 2.29 -1.91 7.57
CA HIS A 38 1.49 -0.69 7.74
C HIS A 38 1.07 -0.57 9.20
N ALA A 39 1.80 0.25 9.96
CA ALA A 39 1.49 0.62 11.34
C ALA A 39 0.37 1.68 11.36
N TRP A 40 -0.79 1.30 10.80
CA TRP A 40 -1.92 2.20 10.61
C TRP A 40 -2.44 2.76 11.93
N SER A 41 -2.52 4.07 11.99
CA SER A 41 -2.93 4.82 13.19
C SER A 41 -2.03 4.67 14.42
N TRP A 42 -0.86 3.99 14.34
CA TRP A 42 0.07 3.95 15.46
C TRP A 42 0.78 5.30 15.59
N ASN A 43 0.96 5.79 16.81
CA ASN A 43 1.80 6.97 17.07
C ASN A 43 3.31 6.62 16.99
N PHE A 44 4.14 7.65 16.84
CA PHE A 44 5.59 7.48 16.75
C PHE A 44 6.19 6.72 17.93
N PRO A 45 5.81 7.01 19.21
CA PRO A 45 6.29 6.23 20.35
C PRO A 45 5.89 4.75 20.31
N ALA A 46 4.68 4.42 19.82
CA ALA A 46 4.24 3.03 19.69
C ALA A 46 5.07 2.30 18.63
N ILE A 47 5.34 2.94 17.48
CA ILE A 47 6.19 2.37 16.43
C ILE A 47 7.62 2.20 16.95
N ALA A 48 8.21 3.22 17.58
CA ALA A 48 9.57 3.19 18.13
C ALA A 48 9.74 2.04 19.14
N LYS A 49 8.81 1.89 20.07
CA LYS A 49 8.81 0.85 21.11
C LYS A 49 8.76 -0.57 20.52
N ASN A 50 8.04 -0.76 19.42
CA ASN A 50 7.85 -2.06 18.78
C ASN A 50 8.79 -2.30 17.59
N MET A 51 9.70 -1.39 17.26
CA MET A 51 10.56 -1.48 16.08
C MET A 51 11.41 -2.74 16.05
N LYS A 52 11.95 -3.16 17.22
CA LYS A 52 12.68 -4.43 17.31
C LYS A 52 11.80 -5.62 16.92
N GLN A 53 10.56 -5.67 17.39
CA GLN A 53 9.64 -6.75 17.11
C GLN A 53 9.24 -6.78 15.64
N ILE A 54 9.05 -5.60 15.02
CA ILE A 54 8.81 -5.45 13.58
C ILE A 54 9.99 -6.01 12.78
N ALA A 55 11.22 -5.66 13.14
CA ALA A 55 12.43 -6.17 12.51
C ALA A 55 12.60 -7.69 12.69
N ASP A 56 12.39 -8.20 13.92
CA ASP A 56 12.48 -9.63 14.23
C ASP A 56 11.43 -10.46 13.49
N ALA A 57 10.26 -9.87 13.23
CA ALA A 57 9.23 -10.47 12.39
C ALA A 57 9.60 -10.50 10.90
N GLY A 58 10.70 -9.87 10.50
CA GLY A 58 11.24 -9.91 9.14
C GLY A 58 10.75 -8.80 8.23
N PHE A 59 10.02 -7.81 8.73
CA PHE A 59 9.66 -6.62 7.96
C PHE A 59 10.90 -5.76 7.70
N THR A 60 11.03 -5.27 6.47
CA THR A 60 12.15 -4.42 6.05
C THR A 60 11.77 -2.94 6.04
N MET A 61 10.45 -2.68 6.01
CA MET A 61 9.90 -1.34 6.00
C MET A 61 8.70 -1.25 6.95
N VAL A 62 8.51 -0.07 7.55
CA VAL A 62 7.29 0.30 8.27
C VAL A 62 6.68 1.53 7.64
N GLN A 63 5.38 1.48 7.34
CA GLN A 63 4.61 2.61 6.84
C GLN A 63 3.82 3.23 7.98
N THR A 64 3.94 4.55 8.15
CA THR A 64 3.15 5.34 9.09
C THR A 64 1.82 5.77 8.48
N SER A 65 0.86 6.15 9.30
CA SER A 65 -0.24 7.04 8.87
C SER A 65 0.30 8.43 8.54
N PRO A 66 -0.52 9.32 7.93
CA PRO A 66 -0.12 10.68 7.59
C PRO A 66 0.48 11.44 8.77
N VAL A 67 1.59 12.12 8.54
CA VAL A 67 2.39 12.75 9.60
C VAL A 67 2.26 14.27 9.64
N GLN A 68 1.62 14.87 8.64
CA GLN A 68 1.39 16.31 8.59
C GLN A 68 0.30 16.76 9.58
N ASN A 69 0.20 18.07 9.80
CA ASN A 69 -0.91 18.64 10.56
C ASN A 69 -2.24 18.26 9.87
N CYS A 70 -3.24 17.94 10.66
CA CYS A 70 -4.53 17.49 10.16
C CYS A 70 -5.69 18.11 10.93
N TYR A 71 -6.89 17.99 10.37
CA TYR A 71 -8.11 18.48 10.98
C TYR A 71 -8.32 17.90 12.38
N LYS A 72 -8.80 18.76 13.29
CA LYS A 72 -9.15 18.41 14.66
C LYS A 72 -10.53 18.98 14.98
N PRO A 73 -11.50 18.15 15.34
CA PRO A 73 -12.80 18.64 15.79
C PRO A 73 -12.65 19.51 17.04
N GLU A 74 -13.39 20.60 17.11
CA GLU A 74 -13.43 21.46 18.31
C GLU A 74 -13.91 20.65 19.53
N GLY A 75 -13.22 20.82 20.67
CA GLY A 75 -13.55 20.13 21.92
C GLY A 75 -13.20 18.64 21.96
N SER A 76 -12.47 18.11 20.95
CA SER A 76 -11.99 16.74 20.99
C SER A 76 -10.96 16.56 22.12
N VAL A 77 -11.27 15.67 23.06
CA VAL A 77 -10.41 15.36 24.22
C VAL A 77 -9.80 13.97 24.13
N THR A 78 -10.43 13.07 23.39
CA THR A 78 -9.96 11.70 23.15
C THR A 78 -9.77 11.45 21.67
N LYS A 79 -9.08 10.38 21.37
CA LYS A 79 -8.67 10.05 20.00
C LYS A 79 -9.18 8.67 19.67
N LYS A 80 -10.38 8.62 19.09
CA LYS A 80 -10.99 7.38 18.62
C LYS A 80 -10.67 7.12 17.15
N LEU A 81 -10.61 5.85 16.80
CA LEU A 81 -10.60 5.42 15.40
C LEU A 81 -11.94 5.72 14.75
N PHE A 82 -13.02 5.56 15.49
CA PHE A 82 -14.36 5.87 15.02
C PHE A 82 -15.26 6.43 16.13
N ASP A 83 -15.83 7.58 15.89
CA ASP A 83 -16.88 8.21 16.71
C ASP A 83 -17.98 8.78 15.82
N PRO A 84 -19.20 8.18 15.81
CA PRO A 84 -20.30 8.66 14.98
C PRO A 84 -20.78 10.07 15.38
N SER A 85 -20.46 10.55 16.60
CA SER A 85 -20.77 11.92 17.04
C SER A 85 -19.72 12.95 16.61
N HIS A 86 -18.60 12.51 16.08
CA HIS A 86 -17.42 13.32 15.69
C HIS A 86 -16.74 14.12 16.80
N LYS A 87 -17.14 13.94 18.05
CA LYS A 87 -16.62 14.73 19.20
C LYS A 87 -15.22 14.29 19.64
N GLU A 88 -14.88 13.02 19.41
CA GLU A 88 -13.62 12.44 19.85
C GLU A 88 -12.63 12.17 18.70
N GLY A 89 -12.96 12.64 17.51
CA GLY A 89 -12.18 12.44 16.30
C GLY A 89 -12.51 11.13 15.60
N ASN A 90 -11.93 10.96 14.43
CA ASN A 90 -12.07 9.77 13.59
C ASN A 90 -10.78 9.56 12.80
N TRP A 91 -10.48 8.33 12.40
CA TRP A 91 -9.28 7.98 11.62
C TRP A 91 -9.13 8.79 10.32
N TYR A 92 -10.24 9.11 9.62
CA TYR A 92 -10.21 9.85 8.36
C TYR A 92 -9.81 11.32 8.52
N TYR A 93 -9.72 11.86 9.74
CA TYR A 93 -9.18 13.21 9.94
C TYR A 93 -7.67 13.30 9.73
N TYR A 94 -6.93 12.18 9.85
CA TYR A 94 -5.49 12.17 9.49
C TYR A 94 -5.29 12.45 8.00
N TYR A 95 -6.28 12.09 7.19
CA TYR A 95 -6.33 12.29 5.74
C TYR A 95 -6.94 13.65 5.35
N GLN A 96 -7.01 14.57 6.28
CA GLN A 96 -7.51 15.95 6.08
C GLN A 96 -6.43 16.96 6.48
N PRO A 97 -5.44 17.23 5.60
CA PRO A 97 -4.36 18.18 5.89
C PRO A 97 -4.87 19.59 6.17
N THR A 98 -4.30 20.21 7.21
CA THR A 98 -4.48 21.65 7.51
C THR A 98 -3.18 22.43 7.32
N ASP A 99 -2.05 21.73 7.27
CA ASP A 99 -0.73 22.27 6.93
C ASP A 99 0.24 21.11 6.61
N TRP A 100 1.27 21.35 5.82
CA TRP A 100 2.35 20.39 5.57
C TRP A 100 3.54 20.67 6.51
N LYS A 101 3.30 20.47 7.80
CA LYS A 101 4.29 20.47 8.88
C LYS A 101 4.21 19.15 9.62
N ILE A 102 5.36 18.61 10.03
CA ILE A 102 5.44 17.33 10.73
C ILE A 102 4.81 17.42 12.12
N GLY A 103 3.93 16.47 12.41
CA GLY A 103 3.31 16.27 13.69
C GLY A 103 1.81 16.57 13.69
N ASN A 104 1.08 15.74 14.38
CA ASN A 104 -0.33 15.94 14.72
C ASN A 104 -0.65 15.23 16.04
N GLU A 105 -1.85 15.43 16.56
CA GLU A 105 -2.25 14.89 17.86
C GLU A 105 -2.29 13.36 17.93
N ILE A 106 -2.34 12.68 16.79
CA ILE A 106 -2.47 11.23 16.73
C ILE A 106 -1.10 10.58 16.66
N VAL A 107 -0.29 10.97 15.67
CA VAL A 107 1.01 10.34 15.44
C VAL A 107 2.09 10.87 16.39
N GLY A 108 1.97 12.12 16.85
CA GLY A 108 2.91 12.74 17.80
C GLY A 108 3.68 13.92 17.23
N SER A 109 4.71 14.34 17.97
CA SER A 109 5.53 15.52 17.67
C SER A 109 6.71 15.19 16.74
N PRO A 110 7.36 16.22 16.15
CA PRO A 110 8.61 16.04 15.39
C PRO A 110 9.72 15.37 16.20
N ASP A 111 9.86 15.66 17.49
CA ASP A 111 10.86 15.02 18.36
C ASP A 111 10.58 13.52 18.53
N GLN A 112 9.31 13.16 18.72
CA GLN A 112 8.90 11.76 18.81
C GLN A 112 9.09 11.03 17.47
N MET A 113 8.90 11.71 16.33
CA MET A 113 9.25 11.16 15.02
C MET A 113 10.75 10.89 14.93
N LYS A 114 11.59 11.83 15.38
CA LYS A 114 13.04 11.63 15.41
C LYS A 114 13.43 10.40 16.23
N GLU A 115 12.87 10.21 17.43
CA GLU A 115 13.11 9.01 18.24
C GLU A 115 12.69 7.72 17.53
N MET A 116 11.56 7.76 16.80
CA MET A 116 11.13 6.63 15.96
C MET A 116 12.14 6.36 14.84
N MET A 117 12.65 7.39 14.17
CA MET A 117 13.64 7.26 13.11
C MET A 117 14.98 6.70 13.63
N ASP A 118 15.43 7.14 14.81
CA ASP A 118 16.62 6.60 15.47
C ASP A 118 16.43 5.10 15.80
N SER A 119 15.24 4.71 16.25
CA SER A 119 14.88 3.30 16.48
C SER A 119 14.86 2.49 15.17
N ALA A 120 14.30 3.04 14.10
CA ALA A 120 14.25 2.40 12.80
C ALA A 120 15.66 2.16 12.24
N ALA A 121 16.53 3.16 12.31
CA ALA A 121 17.94 3.04 11.91
C ALA A 121 18.68 1.97 12.72
N LYS A 122 18.44 1.90 14.03
CA LYS A 122 19.06 0.90 14.92
C LYS A 122 18.74 -0.54 14.52
N TYR A 123 17.53 -0.80 14.02
CA TYR A 123 17.08 -2.13 13.64
C TYR A 123 17.06 -2.37 12.13
N ASN A 124 17.63 -1.44 11.35
CA ASN A 124 17.70 -1.49 9.88
C ASN A 124 16.33 -1.67 9.21
N VAL A 125 15.32 -0.96 9.71
CA VAL A 125 13.99 -0.87 9.12
C VAL A 125 13.85 0.49 8.45
N LYS A 126 13.45 0.53 7.18
CA LYS A 126 13.15 1.79 6.48
C LYS A 126 11.78 2.30 6.88
N VAL A 127 11.62 3.61 6.92
CA VAL A 127 10.32 4.24 7.19
C VAL A 127 9.74 4.79 5.89
N ILE A 128 8.48 4.45 5.63
CA ILE A 128 7.62 4.99 4.57
C ILE A 128 6.61 5.91 5.25
N VAL A 129 6.40 7.09 4.71
CA VAL A 129 5.40 8.04 5.20
C VAL A 129 4.25 8.14 4.21
N ASP A 130 3.02 8.08 4.71
CA ASP A 130 1.83 8.39 3.93
C ASP A 130 1.73 9.92 3.77
N VAL A 131 1.66 10.41 2.53
CA VAL A 131 1.69 11.85 2.21
C VAL A 131 0.52 12.23 1.30
N LEU A 132 -0.07 13.39 1.58
CA LEU A 132 -1.32 13.84 0.99
C LEU A 132 -1.17 15.21 0.34
N PRO A 133 -0.60 15.33 -0.87
CA PRO A 133 -0.52 16.63 -1.57
C PRO A 133 -1.80 17.05 -2.28
N ASN A 134 -2.73 16.11 -2.54
CA ASN A 134 -3.90 16.32 -3.40
C ASN A 134 -4.94 17.28 -2.82
N HIS A 135 -5.21 17.24 -1.53
CA HIS A 135 -6.35 17.93 -0.94
C HIS A 135 -6.06 18.47 0.46
N THR A 136 -6.94 19.34 0.94
CA THR A 136 -6.94 19.84 2.31
C THR A 136 -8.11 19.24 3.11
N ALA A 137 -8.22 19.64 4.39
CA ALA A 137 -9.40 19.36 5.19
C ALA A 137 -10.67 19.92 4.52
N PHE A 138 -11.82 19.26 4.76
CA PHE A 138 -13.12 19.73 4.26
C PHE A 138 -13.44 21.15 4.75
N ASP A 139 -12.99 21.51 5.94
CA ASP A 139 -13.10 22.84 6.50
C ASP A 139 -11.89 23.68 6.10
N ILE A 140 -12.07 24.48 5.05
CA ILE A 140 -11.02 25.36 4.52
C ILE A 140 -10.59 26.45 5.50
N ASP A 141 -11.39 26.78 6.52
CA ASP A 141 -11.01 27.72 7.55
C ASP A 141 -10.07 27.10 8.61
N ALA A 142 -9.97 25.76 8.64
CA ALA A 142 -8.98 25.05 9.45
C ALA A 142 -7.57 25.03 8.83
N VAL A 143 -7.44 25.35 7.54
CA VAL A 143 -6.13 25.43 6.86
C VAL A 143 -5.35 26.64 7.40
N SER A 144 -4.06 26.46 7.66
CA SER A 144 -3.24 27.49 8.30
C SER A 144 -3.05 28.73 7.40
N ASP A 145 -2.98 29.92 8.02
CA ASP A 145 -2.67 31.15 7.32
C ASP A 145 -1.28 31.11 6.65
N GLU A 146 -0.33 30.39 7.27
CA GLU A 146 1.02 30.20 6.71
C GLU A 146 0.98 29.41 5.41
N MET A 147 0.15 28.37 5.36
CA MET A 147 -0.08 27.57 4.14
C MET A 147 -0.68 28.42 3.02
N TYR A 148 -1.71 29.21 3.33
CA TYR A 148 -2.31 30.14 2.36
C TYR A 148 -1.28 31.17 1.85
N ALA A 149 -0.52 31.76 2.76
CA ALA A 149 0.55 32.71 2.40
C ALA A 149 1.63 32.04 1.53
N ALA A 150 2.02 30.80 1.87
CA ALA A 150 3.00 30.04 1.10
C ALA A 150 2.53 29.71 -0.32
N ALA A 151 1.25 29.47 -0.53
CA ALA A 151 0.66 29.24 -1.85
C ALA A 151 0.43 30.53 -2.66
N GLY A 152 0.66 31.69 -2.05
CA GLY A 152 0.43 33.01 -2.67
C GLY A 152 -0.98 33.54 -2.56
N GLY A 153 -1.80 32.96 -1.67
CA GLY A 153 -3.18 33.34 -1.36
C GLY A 153 -4.12 32.15 -1.33
N ARG A 154 -5.23 32.32 -0.63
CA ARG A 154 -6.24 31.27 -0.46
C ARG A 154 -6.79 30.80 -1.81
N GLU A 155 -7.05 31.73 -2.72
CA GLU A 155 -7.57 31.45 -4.06
C GLU A 155 -6.55 30.76 -4.99
N LYS A 156 -5.26 30.75 -4.64
CA LYS A 156 -4.21 30.10 -5.43
C LYS A 156 -3.85 28.71 -4.93
N LEU A 157 -4.29 28.37 -3.70
CA LEU A 157 -4.04 27.06 -3.13
C LEU A 157 -4.87 25.98 -3.84
N PHE A 158 -6.04 26.29 -4.33
CA PHE A 158 -6.96 25.34 -4.94
C PHE A 158 -7.02 25.51 -6.47
N HIS A 159 -7.34 24.43 -7.17
CA HIS A 159 -7.75 24.53 -8.57
C HIS A 159 -9.00 25.41 -8.72
N SER A 160 -9.25 25.92 -9.93
CA SER A 160 -10.41 26.81 -10.20
C SER A 160 -11.74 26.14 -9.85
N ASP A 161 -11.86 24.82 -10.05
CA ASP A 161 -13.03 24.01 -9.69
C ASP A 161 -12.78 23.12 -8.46
N GLY A 162 -11.68 23.35 -7.74
CA GLY A 162 -11.23 22.53 -6.63
C GLY A 162 -12.16 22.45 -5.41
N LEU A 163 -13.23 23.26 -5.36
CA LEU A 163 -14.29 23.18 -4.36
C LEU A 163 -15.57 22.50 -4.89
N THR A 164 -15.62 22.17 -6.19
CA THR A 164 -16.75 21.49 -6.83
C THR A 164 -16.60 19.97 -6.63
N PRO A 165 -17.59 19.26 -6.11
CA PRO A 165 -17.47 17.82 -5.91
C PRO A 165 -17.43 17.03 -7.22
N ILE A 166 -16.53 16.03 -7.31
CA ILE A 166 -16.48 15.06 -8.40
C ILE A 166 -17.82 14.32 -8.50
N THR A 167 -18.38 14.26 -9.69
CA THR A 167 -19.63 13.54 -10.00
C THR A 167 -19.43 12.35 -10.95
N ASP A 168 -18.36 12.36 -11.74
CA ASP A 168 -17.95 11.24 -12.61
C ASP A 168 -16.46 10.94 -12.46
N TYR A 169 -16.13 9.88 -11.76
CA TYR A 169 -14.75 9.41 -11.56
C TYR A 169 -14.10 8.83 -12.83
N ASN A 170 -14.82 8.72 -13.95
CA ASN A 170 -14.26 8.39 -15.26
C ASN A 170 -13.87 9.62 -16.08
N ASP A 171 -14.27 10.82 -15.64
CA ASP A 171 -13.83 12.08 -16.22
C ASP A 171 -12.52 12.52 -15.58
N ARG A 172 -11.45 12.55 -16.36
CA ARG A 172 -10.13 12.91 -15.85
C ARG A 172 -10.01 14.37 -15.42
N ALA A 173 -10.75 15.29 -16.08
CA ALA A 173 -10.77 16.67 -15.65
C ALA A 173 -11.40 16.81 -14.25
N GLN A 174 -12.53 16.15 -14.01
CA GLN A 174 -13.12 16.13 -12.68
C GLN A 174 -12.20 15.45 -11.66
N CYS A 175 -11.64 14.30 -12.01
CA CYS A 175 -10.77 13.56 -11.09
C CYS A 175 -9.55 14.35 -10.64
N THR A 176 -9.00 15.25 -11.47
CA THR A 176 -7.72 15.92 -11.20
C THR A 176 -7.84 17.40 -10.88
N LEU A 177 -9.04 17.97 -10.96
CA LEU A 177 -9.27 19.41 -10.76
C LEU A 177 -10.45 19.69 -9.81
N GLU A 178 -11.23 18.68 -9.40
CA GLU A 178 -12.41 18.85 -8.55
C GLU A 178 -12.24 18.12 -7.20
N SER A 179 -13.06 18.51 -6.22
CA SER A 179 -12.95 18.01 -4.85
C SER A 179 -13.38 16.56 -4.68
N LEU A 180 -12.50 15.74 -4.12
CA LEU A 180 -12.76 14.35 -3.76
C LEU A 180 -13.68 14.29 -2.55
N THR A 181 -14.93 13.85 -2.74
CA THR A 181 -15.92 13.69 -1.65
C THR A 181 -16.11 14.93 -0.77
N GLY A 182 -15.85 16.12 -1.32
CA GLY A 182 -15.93 17.40 -0.61
C GLY A 182 -14.64 17.85 0.08
N LEU A 183 -13.53 17.12 -0.11
CA LEU A 183 -12.20 17.57 0.29
C LEU A 183 -11.64 18.50 -0.80
N PRO A 184 -11.38 19.77 -0.48
CA PRO A 184 -10.91 20.77 -1.44
C PRO A 184 -9.63 20.35 -2.16
N ASP A 185 -9.67 20.39 -3.49
CA ASP A 185 -8.59 19.95 -4.35
C ASP A 185 -7.50 21.02 -4.49
N VAL A 186 -6.26 20.65 -4.15
CA VAL A 186 -5.12 21.57 -4.16
C VAL A 186 -4.59 21.73 -5.58
N ASN A 187 -4.34 22.97 -5.99
CA ASN A 187 -3.61 23.25 -7.23
C ASN A 187 -2.14 22.80 -7.08
N THR A 188 -1.93 21.51 -7.33
CA THR A 188 -0.62 20.85 -7.21
C THR A 188 0.39 21.38 -8.22
N GLU A 189 -0.04 22.06 -9.27
CA GLU A 189 0.79 22.73 -10.29
C GLU A 189 1.20 24.15 -9.89
N ASN A 190 0.67 24.68 -8.78
CA ASN A 190 1.11 25.96 -8.24
C ASN A 190 2.57 25.86 -7.75
N PRO A 191 3.54 26.59 -8.36
CA PRO A 191 4.95 26.45 -8.01
C PRO A 191 5.28 26.96 -6.60
N ASP A 192 4.42 27.78 -6.00
CA ASP A 192 4.56 28.22 -4.61
C ASP A 192 4.15 27.12 -3.63
N PHE A 193 3.02 26.43 -3.92
CA PHE A 193 2.61 25.24 -3.20
C PHE A 193 3.66 24.12 -3.35
N GLN A 194 4.09 23.81 -4.60
CA GLN A 194 5.09 22.77 -4.85
C GLN A 194 6.37 23.02 -4.04
N ARG A 195 6.83 24.27 -3.98
CA ARG A 195 8.01 24.60 -3.18
C ARG A 195 7.77 24.34 -1.69
N TYR A 196 6.64 24.75 -1.15
CA TYR A 196 6.29 24.53 0.26
C TYR A 196 6.20 23.05 0.59
N TYR A 197 5.50 22.30 -0.25
CA TYR A 197 5.36 20.85 -0.11
C TYR A 197 6.72 20.12 -0.21
N MET A 198 7.59 20.50 -1.14
CA MET A 198 8.92 19.91 -1.27
C MET A 198 9.86 20.22 -0.10
N LEU A 199 9.68 21.33 0.59
CA LEU A 199 10.41 21.59 1.84
C LEU A 199 9.97 20.62 2.94
N PHE A 200 8.68 20.33 3.06
CA PHE A 200 8.17 19.31 3.96
C PHE A 200 8.70 17.90 3.61
N VAL A 201 8.66 17.51 2.33
CA VAL A 201 9.22 16.24 1.87
C VAL A 201 10.71 16.13 2.21
N ASN A 202 11.49 17.17 1.94
CA ASN A 202 12.92 17.19 2.25
C ASN A 202 13.19 17.12 3.76
N GLN A 203 12.38 17.78 4.60
CA GLN A 203 12.49 17.66 6.04
C GLN A 203 12.30 16.19 6.50
N LEU A 204 11.34 15.46 5.92
CA LEU A 204 11.15 14.02 6.18
C LEU A 204 12.37 13.19 5.75
N LEU A 205 12.92 13.48 4.56
CA LEU A 205 14.11 12.79 4.05
C LEU A 205 15.35 13.05 4.90
N ASP A 206 15.52 14.29 5.37
CA ASP A 206 16.63 14.70 6.24
C ASP A 206 16.54 14.01 7.62
N MET A 207 15.31 13.71 8.10
CA MET A 207 15.09 12.89 9.29
C MET A 207 15.36 11.39 9.06
N GLY A 208 15.57 10.96 7.82
CA GLY A 208 15.90 9.56 7.49
C GLY A 208 14.78 8.76 6.87
N VAL A 209 13.64 9.35 6.53
CA VAL A 209 12.57 8.68 5.75
C VAL A 209 13.14 8.16 4.42
N ARG A 210 12.74 6.97 3.99
CA ARG A 210 13.25 6.30 2.78
C ARG A 210 12.13 5.76 1.89
N GLY A 211 10.93 6.30 2.03
CA GLY A 211 9.82 6.00 1.14
C GLY A 211 8.60 6.86 1.39
N PHE A 212 7.72 6.88 0.40
CA PHE A 212 6.45 7.59 0.47
C PHE A 212 5.33 6.73 -0.14
N ARG A 213 4.18 6.77 0.48
CA ARG A 213 2.92 6.40 -0.14
C ARG A 213 2.18 7.70 -0.44
N TYR A 214 1.92 7.98 -1.72
CA TYR A 214 1.09 9.12 -2.12
C TYR A 214 -0.38 8.72 -2.08
N ASP A 215 -1.08 9.29 -1.12
CA ASP A 215 -2.54 9.17 -1.00
C ASP A 215 -3.21 9.79 -2.21
N THR A 216 -4.32 9.19 -2.66
CA THR A 216 -5.13 9.70 -3.77
C THR A 216 -4.33 10.11 -5.02
N ALA A 217 -3.21 9.43 -5.30
CA ALA A 217 -2.29 9.80 -6.37
C ALA A 217 -2.96 9.90 -7.75
N LYS A 218 -4.01 9.13 -8.01
CA LYS A 218 -4.78 9.20 -9.26
C LYS A 218 -5.51 10.53 -9.48
N HIS A 219 -5.67 11.32 -8.41
CA HIS A 219 -6.33 12.63 -8.43
C HIS A 219 -5.35 13.79 -8.69
N ILE A 220 -4.06 13.51 -8.76
CA ILE A 220 -3.03 14.49 -9.17
C ILE A 220 -2.70 14.24 -10.63
N GLY A 221 -2.85 15.27 -11.46
CA GLY A 221 -2.69 15.16 -12.92
C GLY A 221 -1.31 14.66 -13.36
N VAL A 222 -1.29 13.87 -14.43
CA VAL A 222 -0.10 13.57 -15.24
C VAL A 222 -0.13 14.35 -16.54
N HIS A 223 0.95 14.36 -17.32
CA HIS A 223 1.04 15.21 -18.52
C HIS A 223 -0.08 15.01 -19.54
N SER A 224 -0.67 13.83 -19.63
CA SER A 224 -1.79 13.55 -20.54
C SER A 224 -3.15 14.02 -20.03
N ASP A 225 -3.26 14.38 -18.75
CA ASP A 225 -4.50 14.85 -18.14
C ASP A 225 -4.80 16.31 -18.52
N PRO A 226 -6.06 16.75 -18.46
CA PRO A 226 -6.45 18.15 -18.60
C PRO A 226 -5.72 19.05 -17.60
N VAL A 227 -5.44 20.28 -18.01
CA VAL A 227 -4.79 21.30 -17.16
C VAL A 227 -5.78 22.40 -16.77
N ASP A 228 -5.64 22.95 -15.57
CA ASP A 228 -6.43 24.08 -15.10
C ASP A 228 -5.96 25.40 -15.75
N THR A 229 -6.40 25.63 -16.97
CA THR A 229 -6.07 26.87 -17.71
C THR A 229 -6.67 28.11 -17.07
N ALA A 230 -7.76 28.00 -16.30
CA ALA A 230 -8.39 29.12 -15.58
C ALA A 230 -7.50 29.59 -14.41
N ALA A 231 -6.82 28.67 -13.73
CA ALA A 231 -5.79 29.01 -12.74
C ALA A 231 -4.44 29.40 -13.37
N GLY A 232 -4.34 29.36 -14.70
CA GLY A 232 -3.11 29.72 -15.44
C GLY A 232 -2.09 28.58 -15.51
N VAL A 233 -2.46 27.35 -15.18
CA VAL A 233 -1.65 26.15 -15.31
C VAL A 233 -1.36 25.87 -16.78
N LYS A 234 -0.12 25.49 -17.10
CA LYS A 234 0.32 25.17 -18.46
C LYS A 234 0.62 23.70 -18.68
N GLU A 235 0.99 23.00 -17.65
CA GLU A 235 1.36 21.59 -17.66
C GLU A 235 1.16 20.97 -16.28
N ASN A 236 0.84 19.69 -16.22
CA ASN A 236 0.75 18.91 -14.98
C ASN A 236 2.15 18.41 -14.63
N ASP A 237 2.93 19.18 -13.88
CA ASP A 237 4.34 18.91 -13.60
C ASP A 237 4.63 18.50 -12.14
N PHE A 238 3.59 18.33 -11.33
CA PHE A 238 3.78 17.97 -9.92
C PHE A 238 4.67 16.72 -9.76
N TRP A 239 4.43 15.69 -10.56
CA TRP A 239 5.22 14.45 -10.44
C TRP A 239 6.67 14.61 -10.86
N ASP A 240 6.98 15.47 -11.83
CA ASP A 240 8.38 15.79 -12.18
C ASP A 240 9.10 16.46 -11.01
N VAL A 241 8.40 17.34 -10.28
CA VAL A 241 8.94 18.00 -9.08
C VAL A 241 9.08 17.01 -7.93
N ALA A 242 8.03 16.24 -7.62
CA ALA A 242 8.02 15.29 -6.51
C ALA A 242 9.06 14.16 -6.67
N THR A 243 9.35 13.76 -7.90
CA THR A 243 10.36 12.73 -8.22
C THR A 243 11.77 13.31 -8.45
N GLY A 244 11.94 14.63 -8.29
CA GLY A 244 13.23 15.30 -8.43
C GLY A 244 13.71 15.49 -9.88
N ARG A 245 12.89 15.15 -10.88
CA ARG A 245 13.20 15.39 -12.31
C ARG A 245 13.26 16.89 -12.62
N LYS A 246 12.39 17.67 -11.97
CA LYS A 246 12.30 19.12 -12.10
C LYS A 246 12.56 19.79 -10.75
N ALA A 247 13.28 20.91 -10.76
CA ALA A 247 13.41 21.78 -9.59
C ALA A 247 12.29 22.81 -9.57
N VAL A 248 11.78 23.14 -8.40
CA VAL A 248 10.81 24.22 -8.22
C VAL A 248 11.40 25.33 -7.35
N LYS A 249 11.48 26.54 -7.88
CA LYS A 249 11.98 27.74 -7.17
C LYS A 249 13.25 27.46 -6.34
N GLY A 250 14.22 26.76 -6.93
CA GLY A 250 15.50 26.42 -6.32
C GLY A 250 15.48 25.22 -5.36
N VAL A 251 14.32 24.62 -5.09
CA VAL A 251 14.21 23.40 -4.28
C VAL A 251 14.22 22.17 -5.19
N ARG A 252 14.98 21.16 -4.78
CA ARG A 252 15.01 19.81 -5.36
C ARG A 252 14.85 18.77 -4.26
N LEU A 253 14.57 17.55 -4.65
CA LEU A 253 14.61 16.41 -3.74
C LEU A 253 16.01 16.29 -3.11
N SER A 254 16.08 16.14 -1.77
CA SER A 254 17.35 16.17 -1.03
C SER A 254 18.17 14.87 -1.15
N VAL A 255 17.56 13.80 -1.65
CA VAL A 255 18.21 12.50 -1.88
C VAL A 255 17.90 11.99 -3.29
N PRO A 256 18.72 11.07 -3.87
CA PRO A 256 18.39 10.45 -5.14
C PRO A 256 17.07 9.68 -5.06
N TYR A 257 16.17 9.91 -6.02
CA TYR A 257 14.83 9.30 -6.03
C TYR A 257 14.86 7.77 -6.10
N ASP A 258 15.80 7.18 -6.83
CA ASP A 258 16.02 5.73 -6.95
C ASP A 258 16.47 5.06 -5.64
N SER A 259 16.87 5.85 -4.63
CA SER A 259 17.16 5.36 -3.27
C SER A 259 15.92 5.20 -2.39
N LEU A 260 14.76 5.62 -2.87
CA LEU A 260 13.49 5.63 -2.14
C LEU A 260 12.58 4.51 -2.63
N TRP A 261 11.74 3.97 -1.74
CA TRP A 261 10.55 3.23 -2.13
C TRP A 261 9.36 4.18 -2.17
N VAL A 262 8.85 4.47 -3.37
CA VAL A 262 7.72 5.37 -3.58
C VAL A 262 6.62 4.66 -4.36
N TYR A 263 5.40 4.75 -3.88
CA TYR A 263 4.23 4.27 -4.60
C TYR A 263 3.02 5.17 -4.36
N GLY A 264 2.12 5.19 -5.32
CA GLY A 264 0.90 5.98 -5.28
C GLY A 264 -0.34 5.10 -5.15
N GLU A 265 -1.35 5.63 -4.48
CA GLU A 265 -2.70 5.09 -4.56
C GLU A 265 -3.31 5.49 -5.90
N VAL A 266 -3.10 4.63 -6.89
CA VAL A 266 -3.66 4.76 -8.23
C VAL A 266 -4.72 3.67 -8.39
N LEU A 267 -5.97 3.97 -8.01
CA LEU A 267 -7.08 3.05 -8.19
C LEU A 267 -7.40 2.88 -9.68
N GLN A 268 -7.69 1.65 -10.08
CA GLN A 268 -7.83 1.23 -11.47
C GLN A 268 -9.23 1.58 -12.03
N ASP A 269 -9.56 2.88 -12.11
CA ASP A 269 -10.77 3.35 -12.76
C ASP A 269 -10.58 3.40 -14.30
N ARG A 270 -11.69 3.50 -15.03
CA ARG A 270 -11.74 3.25 -16.47
C ARG A 270 -10.76 4.06 -17.32
N ASN A 271 -10.51 5.33 -16.98
CA ASN A 271 -9.71 6.25 -17.79
C ASN A 271 -8.40 6.68 -17.12
N VAL A 272 -8.01 6.01 -16.04
CA VAL A 272 -6.76 6.31 -15.33
C VAL A 272 -5.56 5.88 -16.18
N PRO A 273 -4.60 6.78 -16.47
CA PRO A 273 -3.41 6.46 -17.27
C PRO A 273 -2.35 5.73 -16.42
N GLU A 274 -2.64 4.49 -15.98
CA GLU A 274 -1.80 3.70 -15.07
C GLU A 274 -0.32 3.64 -15.51
N LEU A 275 -0.04 3.48 -16.81
CA LEU A 275 1.33 3.40 -17.32
C LEU A 275 2.08 4.73 -17.22
N GLU A 276 1.37 5.84 -17.28
CA GLU A 276 1.99 7.15 -17.11
C GLU A 276 2.38 7.37 -15.64
N TYR A 277 1.49 7.04 -14.69
CA TYR A 277 1.85 7.01 -13.26
C TYR A 277 2.99 6.04 -12.97
N ALA A 278 3.00 4.87 -13.62
CA ALA A 278 4.09 3.90 -13.46
C ALA A 278 5.45 4.43 -13.92
N SER A 279 5.48 5.45 -14.78
CA SER A 279 6.73 6.11 -15.16
C SER A 279 7.33 6.96 -14.03
N TYR A 280 6.54 7.29 -13.02
CA TYR A 280 6.95 8.11 -11.87
C TYR A 280 7.17 7.27 -10.61
N MET A 281 6.28 6.31 -10.33
CA MET A 281 6.27 5.59 -9.05
C MET A 281 5.68 4.19 -9.19
N GLY A 282 5.85 3.38 -8.14
CA GLY A 282 5.08 2.15 -7.97
C GLY A 282 3.60 2.44 -7.73
N GLN A 283 2.77 1.41 -7.80
CA GLN A 283 1.32 1.57 -7.67
C GLN A 283 0.72 0.49 -6.78
N THR A 284 -0.44 0.80 -6.23
CA THR A 284 -1.25 -0.14 -5.47
C THR A 284 -1.92 -1.16 -6.39
N ALA A 285 -1.77 -2.45 -6.10
CA ALA A 285 -2.40 -3.54 -6.85
C ALA A 285 -3.80 -3.86 -6.30
N SER A 286 -4.72 -2.88 -6.32
CA SER A 286 -6.06 -3.01 -5.75
C SER A 286 -6.90 -4.10 -6.42
N GLY A 287 -6.87 -4.20 -7.75
CA GLY A 287 -7.55 -5.26 -8.50
C GLY A 287 -7.06 -6.66 -8.13
N TYR A 288 -5.75 -6.83 -7.94
CA TYR A 288 -5.18 -8.09 -7.47
C TYR A 288 -5.62 -8.45 -6.05
N GLY A 289 -5.60 -7.46 -5.14
CA GLY A 289 -6.08 -7.62 -3.77
C GLY A 289 -7.56 -8.06 -3.72
N HIS A 290 -8.39 -7.50 -4.61
CA HIS A 290 -9.80 -7.88 -4.74
C HIS A 290 -9.95 -9.36 -5.13
N VAL A 291 -9.26 -9.83 -6.18
CA VAL A 291 -9.31 -11.24 -6.62
C VAL A 291 -8.78 -12.19 -5.54
N LEU A 292 -7.75 -11.78 -4.81
CA LEU A 292 -7.24 -12.58 -3.67
C LEU A 292 -8.25 -12.69 -2.55
N ARG A 293 -8.90 -11.58 -2.13
CA ARG A 293 -9.96 -11.61 -1.10
C ARG A 293 -11.13 -12.51 -1.52
N GLU A 294 -11.55 -12.41 -2.78
CA GLU A 294 -12.60 -13.29 -3.33
C GLU A 294 -12.24 -14.79 -3.20
N ALA A 295 -10.97 -15.14 -3.48
CA ALA A 295 -10.49 -16.52 -3.31
C ALA A 295 -10.51 -16.97 -1.84
N LEU A 296 -10.11 -16.09 -0.92
CA LEU A 296 -10.10 -16.36 0.53
C LEU A 296 -11.51 -16.52 1.09
N GLU A 297 -12.44 -15.67 0.69
CA GLU A 297 -13.85 -15.74 1.09
C GLU A 297 -14.53 -17.02 0.60
N LYS A 298 -14.28 -17.41 -0.64
CA LYS A 298 -14.81 -18.63 -1.24
C LYS A 298 -14.12 -19.91 -0.77
N GLY A 299 -12.94 -19.79 -0.13
CA GLY A 299 -12.08 -20.93 0.18
C GLY A 299 -11.58 -21.65 -1.07
N SER A 300 -11.58 -20.99 -2.24
CA SER A 300 -11.22 -21.58 -3.52
C SER A 300 -10.80 -20.52 -4.55
N ALA A 301 -9.68 -20.75 -5.20
CA ALA A 301 -9.19 -19.97 -6.35
C ALA A 301 -9.70 -20.49 -7.70
N LYS A 302 -10.65 -21.43 -7.71
CA LYS A 302 -11.16 -22.02 -8.96
C LYS A 302 -11.87 -20.97 -9.81
N GLY A 303 -11.37 -20.79 -11.03
CA GLY A 303 -11.91 -19.79 -11.96
C GLY A 303 -11.38 -18.35 -11.72
N LEU A 304 -10.48 -18.16 -10.75
CA LEU A 304 -9.83 -16.88 -10.48
C LEU A 304 -8.38 -16.90 -10.97
N ASP A 305 -7.94 -15.81 -11.57
CA ASP A 305 -6.54 -15.65 -11.99
C ASP A 305 -5.70 -15.04 -10.87
N LEU A 306 -5.11 -15.88 -10.03
CA LEU A 306 -4.12 -15.45 -9.03
C LEU A 306 -2.68 -15.44 -9.56
N ALA A 307 -2.44 -15.91 -10.78
CA ALA A 307 -1.11 -15.86 -11.41
C ALA A 307 -0.85 -14.49 -12.03
N GLY A 308 -1.84 -13.91 -12.68
CA GLY A 308 -1.81 -12.53 -13.17
C GLY A 308 -1.80 -11.50 -12.04
N TRP A 309 -1.45 -10.26 -12.38
CA TRP A 309 -1.38 -9.17 -11.40
C TRP A 309 -2.53 -8.17 -11.53
N HIS A 310 -3.40 -8.34 -12.53
CA HIS A 310 -4.55 -7.46 -12.81
C HIS A 310 -4.17 -5.96 -12.83
N HIS A 311 -2.99 -5.65 -13.37
CA HIS A 311 -2.43 -4.31 -13.42
C HIS A 311 -1.58 -4.13 -14.68
N GLN A 312 -1.52 -2.89 -15.22
CA GLN A 312 -0.71 -2.59 -16.40
C GLN A 312 0.77 -2.38 -16.07
N ALA A 313 1.09 -1.88 -14.87
CA ALA A 313 2.47 -1.72 -14.42
C ALA A 313 3.15 -3.07 -14.19
N ALA A 314 4.47 -3.12 -14.37
CA ALA A 314 5.26 -4.32 -14.13
C ALA A 314 5.18 -4.75 -12.65
N PRO A 315 5.09 -6.07 -12.39
CA PRO A 315 4.80 -6.59 -11.04
C PRO A 315 5.79 -6.17 -9.96
N GLU A 316 7.03 -5.93 -10.30
CA GLU A 316 8.07 -5.48 -9.38
C GLU A 316 7.82 -4.07 -8.80
N TYR A 317 6.96 -3.29 -9.44
CA TYR A 317 6.58 -1.94 -8.99
C TYR A 317 5.24 -1.90 -8.24
N LEU A 318 4.62 -3.06 -8.03
CA LEU A 318 3.33 -3.14 -7.36
C LEU A 318 3.48 -3.30 -5.85
N THR A 319 2.77 -2.48 -5.08
CA THR A 319 2.51 -2.75 -3.67
C THR A 319 1.24 -3.57 -3.55
N THR A 320 1.35 -4.76 -2.95
CA THR A 320 0.28 -5.76 -2.88
C THR A 320 -0.17 -5.98 -1.44
N TRP A 321 -1.44 -6.27 -1.23
CA TRP A 321 -1.98 -6.55 0.10
C TRP A 321 -3.15 -7.54 0.04
N VAL A 322 -3.43 -8.17 1.16
CA VAL A 322 -4.71 -8.87 1.37
C VAL A 322 -5.78 -7.84 1.70
N GLU A 323 -5.43 -6.89 2.57
CA GLU A 323 -6.26 -5.78 3.00
C GLU A 323 -5.46 -4.50 3.19
N SER A 324 -6.12 -3.37 3.05
CA SER A 324 -5.64 -2.03 3.38
C SER A 324 -6.56 -1.39 4.44
N HIS A 325 -6.20 -0.21 4.92
CA HIS A 325 -7.09 0.53 5.81
C HIS A 325 -8.44 0.86 5.14
N ASP A 326 -8.45 1.15 3.83
CA ASP A 326 -9.70 1.44 3.11
C ASP A 326 -10.59 0.22 2.98
N THR A 327 -10.03 -0.93 2.59
CA THR A 327 -10.82 -2.17 2.49
C THR A 327 -11.32 -2.67 3.85
N TYR A 328 -10.62 -2.32 4.93
CA TYR A 328 -10.99 -2.69 6.28
C TYR A 328 -11.94 -1.67 6.94
N CYS A 329 -11.53 -0.39 6.99
CA CYS A 329 -12.20 0.65 7.77
C CYS A 329 -13.28 1.40 6.99
N ASN A 330 -13.12 1.56 5.69
CA ASN A 330 -13.97 2.38 4.84
C ASN A 330 -15.04 1.53 4.13
N ALA A 331 -14.63 0.62 3.27
CA ALA A 331 -15.55 -0.23 2.52
C ALA A 331 -15.98 -1.51 3.27
N HIS A 332 -15.29 -1.87 4.36
CA HIS A 332 -15.49 -3.10 5.13
C HIS A 332 -15.37 -4.40 4.32
N GLU A 333 -14.77 -4.35 3.13
CA GLU A 333 -14.61 -5.50 2.23
C GLU A 333 -13.82 -6.64 2.85
N SER A 334 -12.81 -6.33 3.66
CA SER A 334 -11.95 -7.32 4.31
C SER A 334 -12.28 -7.57 5.77
N ALA A 335 -13.17 -6.76 6.37
CA ALA A 335 -13.46 -6.85 7.82
C ALA A 335 -14.06 -8.20 8.23
N ALA A 336 -14.74 -8.89 7.32
CA ALA A 336 -15.33 -10.21 7.55
C ALA A 336 -14.32 -11.37 7.48
N LEU A 337 -13.12 -11.15 6.92
CA LEU A 337 -12.06 -12.17 6.87
C LEU A 337 -11.50 -12.44 8.26
N THR A 338 -11.35 -13.72 8.59
CA THR A 338 -10.73 -14.13 9.85
C THR A 338 -9.21 -13.89 9.83
N ASP A 339 -8.57 -13.86 10.99
CA ASP A 339 -7.12 -13.73 11.09
C ASP A 339 -6.39 -14.88 10.37
N GLU A 340 -6.96 -16.11 10.40
CA GLU A 340 -6.44 -17.24 9.64
C GLU A 340 -6.47 -16.99 8.13
N GLN A 341 -7.58 -16.45 7.60
CA GLN A 341 -7.70 -16.11 6.19
C GLN A 341 -6.71 -15.00 5.80
N ILE A 342 -6.56 -13.97 6.63
CA ILE A 342 -5.55 -12.93 6.41
C ILE A 342 -4.14 -13.51 6.39
N ARG A 343 -3.79 -14.40 7.34
CA ARG A 343 -2.48 -15.05 7.36
C ARG A 343 -2.25 -15.92 6.13
N THR A 344 -3.26 -16.68 5.69
CA THR A 344 -3.14 -17.49 4.46
C THR A 344 -2.90 -16.62 3.23
N GLY A 345 -3.66 -15.53 3.08
CA GLY A 345 -3.46 -14.55 2.02
C GLY A 345 -2.08 -13.89 2.09
N TRP A 346 -1.63 -13.53 3.30
CA TRP A 346 -0.30 -12.96 3.52
C TRP A 346 0.84 -13.88 3.10
N VAL A 347 0.79 -15.15 3.53
CA VAL A 347 1.81 -16.14 3.15
C VAL A 347 1.85 -16.32 1.64
N PHE A 348 0.69 -16.37 1.00
CA PHE A 348 0.61 -16.45 -0.46
C PHE A 348 1.28 -15.24 -1.14
N LEU A 349 0.90 -14.01 -0.78
CA LEU A 349 1.49 -12.79 -1.34
C LEU A 349 3.01 -12.71 -1.11
N THR A 350 3.43 -13.00 0.11
CA THR A 350 4.82 -12.89 0.51
C THR A 350 5.70 -13.96 -0.16
N ALA A 351 5.13 -15.12 -0.48
CA ALA A 351 5.83 -16.17 -1.22
C ALA A 351 6.01 -15.86 -2.71
N ARG A 352 5.23 -14.93 -3.31
CA ARG A 352 5.36 -14.53 -4.71
C ARG A 352 6.74 -13.90 -4.97
N GLN A 353 7.23 -14.03 -6.20
CA GLN A 353 8.53 -13.47 -6.60
C GLN A 353 8.50 -11.95 -6.63
N ASN A 354 7.48 -11.40 -7.26
CA ASN A 354 7.30 -9.97 -7.50
C ASN A 354 6.19 -9.41 -6.61
N GLY A 355 5.98 -8.11 -6.71
CA GLY A 355 5.14 -7.34 -5.80
C GLY A 355 5.82 -7.11 -4.45
N VAL A 356 5.59 -5.96 -3.84
CA VAL A 356 6.04 -5.65 -2.48
C VAL A 356 4.85 -5.82 -1.55
N PRO A 357 4.82 -6.88 -0.73
CA PRO A 357 3.68 -7.14 0.14
C PRO A 357 3.62 -6.14 1.29
N LEU A 358 2.42 -5.62 1.54
CA LEU A 358 2.09 -4.75 2.65
C LEU A 358 1.14 -5.48 3.61
N PHE A 359 1.55 -5.60 4.87
CA PHE A 359 0.76 -6.15 5.96
C PHE A 359 0.03 -5.01 6.69
N PHE A 360 -1.29 -5.00 6.64
CA PHE A 360 -2.08 -4.05 7.40
C PHE A 360 -2.22 -4.51 8.85
N SER A 361 -1.85 -3.64 9.80
CA SER A 361 -2.03 -3.93 11.23
C SER A 361 -3.42 -3.49 11.67
N ARG A 362 -4.33 -4.46 11.83
CA ARG A 362 -5.68 -4.21 12.34
C ARG A 362 -5.64 -3.59 13.75
N PRO A 363 -6.66 -2.83 14.15
CA PRO A 363 -6.78 -2.31 15.51
C PRO A 363 -6.64 -3.40 16.57
N ASN A 364 -6.03 -3.06 17.71
CA ASN A 364 -5.95 -4.00 18.83
C ASN A 364 -7.35 -4.37 19.34
N GLY A 365 -7.54 -5.65 19.67
CA GLY A 365 -8.84 -6.17 20.11
C GLY A 365 -9.92 -6.24 19.03
N SER A 366 -9.57 -6.00 17.76
CA SER A 366 -10.52 -6.13 16.65
C SER A 366 -10.98 -7.57 16.44
N THR A 367 -12.26 -7.72 16.13
CA THR A 367 -12.91 -9.00 15.78
C THR A 367 -13.87 -8.77 14.63
N ARG A 368 -14.40 -9.85 14.06
CA ARG A 368 -15.41 -9.78 13.01
C ARG A 368 -16.64 -8.94 13.41
N ASP A 369 -17.04 -8.99 14.68
CA ASP A 369 -18.23 -8.29 15.18
C ASP A 369 -17.89 -6.91 15.78
N ASN A 370 -16.62 -6.66 16.03
CA ASN A 370 -16.09 -5.39 16.52
C ASN A 370 -14.76 -5.05 15.82
N TYR A 371 -14.82 -4.57 14.60
CA TYR A 371 -13.62 -4.26 13.82
C TYR A 371 -12.85 -3.02 14.29
N TRP A 372 -13.43 -2.17 15.14
CA TRP A 372 -12.70 -1.06 15.76
C TRP A 372 -11.87 -1.49 17.00
N GLY A 373 -12.13 -2.70 17.53
CA GLY A 373 -11.44 -3.22 18.70
C GLY A 373 -11.52 -2.28 19.91
N ASP A 374 -10.36 -1.90 20.45
CA ASP A 374 -10.25 -0.93 21.54
C ASP A 374 -10.63 0.49 21.13
N ASN A 375 -10.79 0.74 19.84
CA ASN A 375 -11.20 2.01 19.24
C ASN A 375 -10.29 3.20 19.64
N LEU A 376 -8.98 2.99 19.68
CA LEU A 376 -8.00 3.97 20.11
C LEU A 376 -7.06 4.37 18.97
N SER A 377 -7.12 5.63 18.55
CA SER A 377 -6.12 6.23 17.66
C SER A 377 -4.79 6.43 18.38
N GLY A 378 -3.70 6.25 17.67
CA GLY A 378 -2.34 6.34 18.22
C GLY A 378 -1.88 5.08 18.95
N ALA A 379 -2.79 4.13 19.21
CA ALA A 379 -2.44 2.87 19.86
C ALA A 379 -1.79 1.89 18.87
N ARG A 380 -1.01 0.95 19.41
CA ARG A 380 -0.49 -0.20 18.67
C ARG A 380 -1.66 -1.09 18.21
N GLY A 381 -1.58 -1.64 17.00
CA GLY A 381 -2.52 -2.63 16.50
C GLY A 381 -2.36 -4.01 17.12
N ASN A 382 -3.05 -5.01 16.56
CA ASN A 382 -3.04 -6.39 17.04
C ASN A 382 -1.67 -7.08 16.87
N ASP A 383 -1.57 -8.32 17.35
CA ASP A 383 -0.33 -9.10 17.38
C ASP A 383 -0.07 -9.93 16.12
N GLU A 384 -0.94 -9.85 15.11
CA GLU A 384 -0.87 -10.71 13.92
C GLU A 384 0.41 -10.52 13.10
N PHE A 385 1.01 -9.32 13.10
CA PHE A 385 2.23 -9.04 12.35
C PHE A 385 3.45 -9.87 12.80
N PHE A 386 3.43 -10.43 14.00
CA PHE A 386 4.49 -11.35 14.48
C PHE A 386 4.00 -12.77 14.77
N HIS A 387 2.79 -13.12 14.27
CA HIS A 387 2.35 -14.51 14.29
C HIS A 387 3.35 -15.42 13.55
N GLN A 388 3.52 -16.65 14.00
CA GLN A 388 4.54 -17.57 13.47
C GLN A 388 4.45 -17.79 11.95
N GLU A 389 3.25 -17.82 11.37
CA GLU A 389 3.04 -17.95 9.92
C GLU A 389 3.55 -16.71 9.17
N VAL A 390 3.27 -15.50 9.70
CA VAL A 390 3.71 -14.22 9.13
C VAL A 390 5.25 -14.14 9.17
N VAL A 391 5.84 -14.44 10.33
CA VAL A 391 7.30 -14.45 10.51
C VAL A 391 7.98 -15.45 9.57
N ALA A 392 7.43 -16.66 9.44
CA ALA A 392 7.98 -17.69 8.56
C ALA A 392 7.92 -17.26 7.08
N ALA A 393 6.80 -16.63 6.65
CA ALA A 393 6.64 -16.13 5.30
C ALA A 393 7.62 -15.00 4.98
N ASN A 394 7.80 -14.05 5.91
CA ASN A 394 8.74 -12.94 5.74
C ASN A 394 10.19 -13.44 5.60
N LYS A 395 10.59 -14.41 6.44
CA LYS A 395 11.90 -15.05 6.34
C LYS A 395 12.06 -15.85 5.04
N PHE A 396 10.99 -16.54 4.61
CA PHE A 396 11.00 -17.28 3.35
C PHE A 396 11.22 -16.34 2.17
N ARG A 397 10.49 -15.22 2.07
CA ARG A 397 10.67 -14.24 0.99
C ARG A 397 12.13 -13.82 0.86
N LYS A 398 12.76 -13.43 1.96
CA LYS A 398 14.17 -13.02 2.00
C LYS A 398 15.10 -14.15 1.55
N ALA A 399 14.88 -15.37 2.04
CA ALA A 399 15.70 -16.54 1.68
C ALA A 399 15.54 -16.95 0.20
N MET A 400 14.40 -16.62 -0.41
CA MET A 400 14.07 -16.95 -1.81
C MET A 400 14.35 -15.80 -2.79
N ALA A 401 15.01 -14.73 -2.36
CA ALA A 401 15.38 -13.64 -3.25
C ALA A 401 16.14 -14.16 -4.49
N GLY A 402 15.76 -13.70 -5.67
CA GLY A 402 16.34 -14.14 -6.96
C GLY A 402 15.86 -15.50 -7.48
N GLU A 403 15.16 -16.32 -6.67
CA GLU A 403 14.60 -17.59 -7.15
C GLU A 403 13.34 -17.38 -7.99
N LYS A 404 13.25 -18.09 -9.11
CA LYS A 404 12.09 -18.00 -10.01
C LYS A 404 10.86 -18.63 -9.37
N GLU A 405 9.72 -17.99 -9.60
CA GLU A 405 8.40 -18.47 -9.19
C GLU A 405 7.84 -19.51 -10.18
N ASP A 406 7.19 -20.54 -9.64
CA ASP A 406 6.27 -21.42 -10.34
C ASP A 406 5.08 -21.69 -9.42
N MET A 407 3.93 -21.12 -9.77
CA MET A 407 2.70 -21.21 -8.98
C MET A 407 1.82 -22.36 -9.49
N ARG A 408 1.22 -23.11 -8.55
CA ARG A 408 0.26 -24.16 -8.82
C ARG A 408 -0.97 -24.02 -7.95
N VAL A 409 -2.10 -24.42 -8.48
CA VAL A 409 -3.38 -24.46 -7.78
C VAL A 409 -3.91 -25.90 -7.84
N SER A 410 -4.42 -26.42 -6.74
CA SER A 410 -5.07 -27.73 -6.72
C SER A 410 -6.33 -27.76 -7.60
N ASP A 411 -6.75 -28.93 -8.08
CA ASP A 411 -7.89 -29.08 -9.00
C ASP A 411 -9.21 -28.51 -8.43
N ASN A 412 -9.38 -28.57 -7.11
CA ASN A 412 -10.53 -28.00 -6.42
C ASN A 412 -10.38 -26.49 -6.09
N GLY A 413 -9.20 -25.91 -6.38
CA GLY A 413 -8.90 -24.52 -6.10
C GLY A 413 -8.54 -24.20 -4.65
N SER A 414 -8.59 -25.17 -3.73
CA SER A 414 -8.46 -24.91 -2.28
C SER A 414 -7.02 -24.75 -1.80
N VAL A 415 -6.04 -25.24 -2.55
CA VAL A 415 -4.63 -25.17 -2.16
C VAL A 415 -3.81 -24.45 -3.22
N LEU A 416 -3.06 -23.46 -2.76
CA LEU A 416 -2.09 -22.72 -3.55
C LEU A 416 -0.69 -23.19 -3.17
N LEU A 417 0.15 -23.47 -4.18
CA LEU A 417 1.56 -23.81 -4.03
C LEU A 417 2.39 -22.80 -4.81
N VAL A 418 3.28 -22.10 -4.11
CA VAL A 418 4.25 -21.21 -4.72
C VAL A 418 5.64 -21.84 -4.57
N ASN A 419 6.16 -22.40 -5.65
CA ASN A 419 7.55 -22.87 -5.70
C ASN A 419 8.49 -21.69 -5.96
N ARG A 420 9.64 -21.68 -5.33
CA ARG A 420 10.73 -20.74 -5.56
C ARG A 420 11.98 -21.51 -5.98
N GLY A 421 12.14 -21.65 -7.30
CA GLY A 421 13.21 -22.46 -7.89
C GLY A 421 13.23 -23.89 -7.34
N ARG A 422 14.40 -24.31 -6.88
CA ARG A 422 14.63 -25.62 -6.22
C ARG A 422 14.90 -25.50 -4.72
N LYS A 423 14.81 -24.28 -4.17
CA LYS A 423 15.21 -23.98 -2.79
C LYS A 423 14.06 -24.01 -1.81
N GLY A 424 12.86 -23.63 -2.22
CA GLY A 424 11.74 -23.55 -1.30
C GLY A 424 10.38 -23.61 -1.96
N ALA A 425 9.36 -23.82 -1.16
CA ALA A 425 7.96 -23.75 -1.55
C ALA A 425 7.09 -23.31 -0.37
N ALA A 426 6.08 -22.51 -0.65
CA ALA A 426 5.00 -22.17 0.27
C ALA A 426 3.72 -22.87 -0.15
N LEU A 427 3.06 -23.52 0.79
CA LEU A 427 1.76 -24.18 0.63
C LEU A 427 0.72 -23.43 1.46
N VAL A 428 -0.42 -23.14 0.85
CA VAL A 428 -1.51 -22.40 1.49
C VAL A 428 -2.82 -23.12 1.25
N ASN A 429 -3.48 -23.60 2.30
CA ASN A 429 -4.85 -24.09 2.24
C ASN A 429 -5.80 -22.96 2.60
N ILE A 430 -6.51 -22.42 1.61
CA ILE A 430 -7.45 -21.31 1.80
C ILE A 430 -8.86 -21.75 2.16
N SER A 431 -9.13 -23.06 2.23
CA SER A 431 -10.46 -23.61 2.53
C SER A 431 -10.64 -23.95 4.00
N ASP A 432 -11.90 -24.11 4.40
CA ASP A 432 -12.35 -24.49 5.74
C ASP A 432 -12.26 -25.99 6.04
N HIS A 433 -11.71 -26.79 5.11
CA HIS A 433 -11.54 -28.23 5.28
C HIS A 433 -10.11 -28.69 5.01
N ALA A 434 -9.77 -29.87 5.51
CA ALA A 434 -8.46 -30.47 5.28
C ALA A 434 -8.32 -30.93 3.83
N ASN A 435 -7.16 -30.72 3.24
CA ASN A 435 -6.83 -31.16 1.89
C ASN A 435 -5.63 -32.09 1.89
N PHE A 436 -5.64 -33.10 1.03
CA PHE A 436 -4.46 -33.87 0.69
C PHE A 436 -4.00 -33.46 -0.71
N ILE A 437 -2.72 -33.16 -0.85
CA ILE A 437 -2.13 -32.74 -2.13
C ILE A 437 -1.23 -33.81 -2.73
N ASP A 438 -1.17 -33.78 -4.06
CA ASP A 438 -0.18 -34.42 -4.91
C ASP A 438 0.06 -33.48 -6.08
N LEU A 439 0.96 -32.51 -5.91
CA LEU A 439 1.19 -31.41 -6.84
C LEU A 439 2.62 -31.46 -7.41
N PRO A 440 2.84 -31.08 -8.69
CA PRO A 440 4.18 -30.88 -9.21
C PRO A 440 4.95 -29.82 -8.42
N THR A 441 6.24 -30.06 -8.19
CA THR A 441 7.12 -29.12 -7.47
C THR A 441 8.51 -29.07 -8.05
N GLY A 442 9.17 -27.91 -7.91
CA GLY A 442 10.60 -27.74 -8.21
C GLY A 442 11.55 -28.30 -7.14
N LEU A 443 11.03 -28.61 -5.95
CA LEU A 443 11.86 -29.15 -4.85
C LEU A 443 12.49 -30.50 -5.22
N PRO A 444 13.75 -30.76 -4.84
CA PRO A 444 14.37 -32.08 -4.95
C PRO A 444 13.60 -33.17 -4.20
N ASN A 445 13.74 -34.44 -4.66
CA ASN A 445 13.19 -35.57 -3.93
C ASN A 445 13.72 -35.62 -2.50
N GLY A 446 12.84 -35.88 -1.54
CA GLY A 446 13.20 -35.89 -0.12
C GLY A 446 12.01 -35.76 0.80
N THR A 447 12.28 -35.74 2.09
CA THR A 447 11.31 -35.39 3.14
C THR A 447 11.63 -33.97 3.62
N TYR A 448 10.62 -33.13 3.66
CA TYR A 448 10.70 -31.72 4.07
C TYR A 448 9.89 -31.53 5.34
N ARG A 449 10.52 -30.91 6.33
CA ARG A 449 9.82 -30.48 7.55
C ARG A 449 9.43 -29.02 7.43
N ASP A 450 8.15 -28.75 7.56
CA ASP A 450 7.61 -27.40 7.51
C ASP A 450 8.18 -26.53 8.65
N ALA A 451 8.53 -25.28 8.31
CA ALA A 451 9.15 -24.33 9.23
C ALA A 451 8.17 -23.71 10.24
N VAL A 452 6.85 -23.83 10.01
CA VAL A 452 5.82 -23.22 10.86
C VAL A 452 5.40 -24.21 11.98
N TYR A 453 4.93 -25.39 11.59
CA TYR A 453 4.33 -26.38 12.51
C TYR A 453 5.18 -27.64 12.66
N GLY A 454 6.28 -27.75 11.92
CA GLY A 454 7.13 -28.92 11.94
C GLY A 454 6.54 -30.16 11.26
N LYS A 455 5.49 -29.99 10.43
CA LYS A 455 4.83 -31.08 9.71
C LYS A 455 5.70 -31.59 8.56
N GLU A 456 5.66 -32.90 8.32
CA GLU A 456 6.43 -33.55 7.24
C GLU A 456 5.62 -33.63 5.94
N PHE A 457 6.31 -33.28 4.84
CA PHE A 457 5.88 -33.42 3.45
C PHE A 457 6.90 -34.26 2.68
N LYS A 458 6.47 -34.94 1.64
CA LYS A 458 7.35 -35.81 0.84
C LYS A 458 7.37 -35.36 -0.61
N VAL A 459 8.56 -35.28 -1.19
CA VAL A 459 8.76 -35.10 -2.62
C VAL A 459 9.29 -36.39 -3.22
N ARG A 460 8.55 -36.95 -4.17
CA ARG A 460 8.95 -38.12 -4.94
C ARG A 460 8.64 -37.90 -6.43
N LYS A 461 9.60 -38.18 -7.29
CA LYS A 461 9.46 -38.01 -8.74
C LYS A 461 8.94 -36.63 -9.16
N GLY A 462 9.41 -35.56 -8.47
CA GLY A 462 8.99 -34.19 -8.77
C GLY A 462 7.57 -33.83 -8.33
N ARG A 463 6.96 -34.62 -7.44
CA ARG A 463 5.63 -34.36 -6.88
C ARG A 463 5.68 -34.24 -5.36
N LEU A 464 5.06 -33.20 -4.84
CA LEU A 464 4.93 -32.89 -3.43
C LEU A 464 3.62 -33.44 -2.90
N THR A 465 3.71 -34.27 -1.87
CA THR A 465 2.55 -34.91 -1.24
C THR A 465 2.47 -34.61 0.25
N GLY A 466 1.26 -34.45 0.75
CA GLY A 466 1.00 -34.23 2.17
C GLY A 466 -0.42 -33.75 2.43
N ALA A 467 -0.83 -33.80 3.70
CA ALA A 467 -2.12 -33.29 4.15
C ALA A 467 -1.97 -31.87 4.72
N LEU A 468 -2.91 -30.99 4.41
CA LEU A 468 -2.97 -29.62 4.94
C LEU A 468 -4.23 -29.48 5.79
N ALA A 469 -4.10 -28.86 6.97
CA ALA A 469 -5.24 -28.50 7.80
C ALA A 469 -6.00 -27.28 7.21
N PRO A 470 -7.27 -27.06 7.60
CA PRO A 470 -8.04 -25.89 7.19
C PRO A 470 -7.33 -24.58 7.52
N HIS A 471 -7.38 -23.61 6.63
CA HIS A 471 -6.80 -22.26 6.80
C HIS A 471 -5.38 -22.27 7.40
N ARG A 472 -4.50 -23.15 6.87
CA ARG A 472 -3.10 -23.28 7.33
C ARG A 472 -2.10 -23.13 6.19
N THR A 473 -0.95 -22.67 6.59
CA THR A 473 0.18 -22.45 5.69
C THR A 473 1.38 -23.28 6.10
N TYR A 474 2.17 -23.66 5.13
CA TYR A 474 3.37 -24.48 5.36
C TYR A 474 4.52 -23.96 4.50
N ILE A 475 5.67 -23.76 5.10
CA ILE A 475 6.89 -23.26 4.46
C ILE A 475 7.93 -24.36 4.42
N LEU A 476 8.29 -24.77 3.22
CA LEU A 476 9.28 -25.83 2.97
C LEU A 476 10.54 -25.21 2.39
N THR A 477 11.67 -25.46 3.02
CA THR A 477 13.01 -25.05 2.54
C THR A 477 13.95 -26.24 2.52
N LYS A 478 14.94 -26.17 1.60
CA LYS A 478 15.98 -27.19 1.51
C LYS A 478 16.99 -27.00 2.62
#